data_f97f353bc2a0ca045d8b49ca3cff143a
#
_entry.id   f97f353bc2a0ca045d8b49ca3cff143a
#
_cell.length_a   1.000
_cell.length_b   1.000
_cell.length_c   1.000
_cell.angle_alpha   90.00
_cell.angle_beta   90.00
_cell.angle_gamma   90.00
#
_symmetry.space_group_name_H-M   'P 1'
#
loop_
_entity.id
_entity.type
_entity.pdbx_description
1 polymer ?
#
loop_
_entity_poly.entity_id
_entity_poly.type
_entity_poly.pdbx_seq_one_letter_code
_entity_poly.pdbx_strand_id
1 'polypeptide(L)'
;MLQVDKLHQYYGGSHILRGLSFDVKVGEVTCLLGRNGVGKTTLLKCLMGLLPAKEGAVNWEGQPITTFKPHQRVHAGIAYVPQGREIFGRLTVEENLLMGLSRFPGSEAKEVPSFIYELFPVLLQMKQRRGGDLSGGQQQQLAIGRALASRPRLLILDEPTEGIQPSVIKEIGAVIKKLAARGDMAILLVEQFYDFAAELADQYLVMSRGEIVQQGRGENMEAEGVRGLVTI
;
A
#
# COMPACT_ATOMS: atom_id res chain seq x y z
N MET A 1 -5.46 -9.05 -10.61
CA MET A 1 -4.95 -9.83 -9.48
C MET A 1 -3.44 -9.80 -9.48
N LEU A 2 -2.80 -9.51 -8.34
CA LEU A 2 -1.37 -9.70 -8.11
C LEU A 2 -1.16 -11.15 -7.66
N GLN A 3 -0.16 -11.81 -8.24
CA GLN A 3 0.27 -13.16 -7.84
C GLN A 3 1.76 -13.13 -7.52
N VAL A 4 2.10 -13.62 -6.37
CA VAL A 4 3.49 -13.82 -5.92
C VAL A 4 3.72 -15.31 -5.76
N ASP A 5 4.74 -15.83 -6.41
CA ASP A 5 5.07 -17.26 -6.38
C ASP A 5 6.52 -17.48 -5.95
N LYS A 6 6.70 -18.18 -4.83
CA LYS A 6 7.99 -18.60 -4.26
C LYS A 6 9.05 -17.50 -4.26
N LEU A 7 8.67 -16.31 -3.82
CA LEU A 7 9.56 -15.14 -3.81
C LEU A 7 10.65 -15.28 -2.75
N HIS A 8 11.92 -15.26 -3.18
CA HIS A 8 13.07 -15.29 -2.29
C HIS A 8 13.90 -14.01 -2.42
N GLN A 9 14.42 -13.53 -1.29
CA GLN A 9 15.34 -12.39 -1.24
C GLN A 9 16.37 -12.53 -0.13
N TYR A 10 17.57 -12.05 -0.43
CA TYR A 10 18.71 -12.12 0.48
C TYR A 10 19.40 -10.76 0.60
N TYR A 11 19.90 -10.44 1.79
CA TYR A 11 20.90 -9.39 2.02
C TYR A 11 22.22 -10.04 2.41
N GLY A 12 23.17 -10.06 1.49
CA GLY A 12 24.40 -10.85 1.67
C GLY A 12 24.08 -12.33 1.88
N GLY A 13 24.50 -12.88 3.02
CA GLY A 13 24.19 -14.26 3.41
C GLY A 13 22.86 -14.43 4.17
N SER A 14 22.15 -13.35 4.47
CA SER A 14 20.91 -13.41 5.25
C SER A 14 19.69 -13.63 4.35
N HIS A 15 18.98 -14.73 4.51
CA HIS A 15 17.76 -15.09 3.79
C HIS A 15 16.58 -14.38 4.43
N ILE A 16 16.06 -13.34 3.79
CA ILE A 16 15.02 -12.47 4.35
C ILE A 16 13.61 -12.88 3.91
N LEU A 17 13.43 -13.16 2.62
CA LEU A 17 12.16 -13.69 2.11
C LEU A 17 12.39 -15.15 1.69
N ARG A 18 11.55 -16.05 2.20
CA ARG A 18 11.77 -17.48 2.17
C ARG A 18 10.65 -18.21 1.43
N GLY A 19 10.51 -17.95 0.12
CA GLY A 19 9.53 -18.63 -0.73
C GLY A 19 8.10 -18.15 -0.52
N LEU A 20 7.90 -16.83 -0.38
CA LEU A 20 6.57 -16.25 -0.20
C LEU A 20 5.69 -16.53 -1.42
N SER A 21 4.48 -17.05 -1.17
CA SER A 21 3.46 -17.26 -2.20
C SER A 21 2.11 -16.79 -1.69
N PHE A 22 1.47 -15.86 -2.41
CA PHE A 22 0.14 -15.32 -2.09
C PHE A 22 -0.44 -14.56 -3.28
N ASP A 23 -1.75 -14.29 -3.20
CA ASP A 23 -2.50 -13.51 -4.18
C ASP A 23 -3.13 -12.28 -3.55
N VAL A 24 -3.26 -11.18 -4.35
CA VAL A 24 -4.07 -10.00 -3.98
C VAL A 24 -5.10 -9.79 -5.07
N LYS A 25 -6.38 -9.88 -4.71
CA LYS A 25 -7.49 -9.83 -5.67
C LYS A 25 -8.01 -8.41 -5.86
N VAL A 26 -8.48 -8.12 -7.07
CA VAL A 26 -9.19 -6.88 -7.37
C VAL A 26 -10.53 -6.86 -6.66
N GLY A 27 -10.90 -5.73 -6.07
CA GLY A 27 -12.14 -5.56 -5.29
C GLY A 27 -12.04 -6.06 -3.84
N GLU A 28 -10.84 -6.52 -3.40
CA GLU A 28 -10.62 -6.98 -2.03
C GLU A 28 -9.46 -6.19 -1.37
N VAL A 29 -9.54 -6.07 -0.04
CA VAL A 29 -8.44 -5.63 0.82
C VAL A 29 -7.73 -6.88 1.36
N THR A 30 -6.49 -7.09 0.93
CA THR A 30 -5.61 -8.11 1.49
C THR A 30 -4.71 -7.46 2.54
N CYS A 31 -4.83 -7.85 3.80
CA CYS A 31 -4.01 -7.36 4.89
C CYS A 31 -2.81 -8.28 5.13
N LEU A 32 -1.60 -7.76 4.96
CA LEU A 32 -0.36 -8.44 5.35
C LEU A 32 0.04 -7.97 6.75
N LEU A 33 -0.08 -8.86 7.71
CA LEU A 33 0.22 -8.64 9.11
C LEU A 33 1.57 -9.25 9.49
N GLY A 34 2.28 -8.60 10.40
CA GLY A 34 3.52 -9.13 10.95
C GLY A 34 4.26 -8.10 11.78
N ARG A 35 5.11 -8.58 12.67
CA ARG A 35 5.94 -7.74 13.54
C ARG A 35 7.01 -6.99 12.75
N ASN A 36 7.66 -6.03 13.42
CA ASN A 36 8.81 -5.36 12.84
C ASN A 36 9.98 -6.34 12.60
N GLY A 37 10.67 -6.15 11.47
CA GLY A 37 11.82 -6.98 11.11
C GLY A 37 11.50 -8.33 10.48
N VAL A 38 10.23 -8.73 10.30
CA VAL A 38 9.88 -10.01 9.68
C VAL A 38 10.08 -10.06 8.16
N GLY A 39 10.33 -8.90 7.51
CA GLY A 39 10.60 -8.81 6.06
C GLY A 39 9.53 -8.08 5.25
N LYS A 40 8.50 -7.46 5.87
CA LYS A 40 7.41 -6.74 5.16
C LYS A 40 7.95 -5.70 4.17
N THR A 41 8.78 -4.77 4.63
CA THR A 41 9.37 -3.72 3.77
C THR A 41 10.25 -4.29 2.66
N THR A 42 10.96 -5.41 2.91
CA THR A 42 11.74 -6.10 1.88
C THR A 42 10.83 -6.67 0.79
N LEU A 43 9.71 -7.28 1.18
CA LEU A 43 8.69 -7.75 0.24
C LEU A 43 8.16 -6.59 -0.61
N LEU A 44 7.76 -5.48 0.02
CA LEU A 44 7.24 -4.32 -0.71
C LEU A 44 8.25 -3.71 -1.69
N LYS A 45 9.53 -3.65 -1.30
CA LYS A 45 10.61 -3.23 -2.21
C LYS A 45 10.74 -4.18 -3.40
N CYS A 46 10.59 -5.49 -3.21
CA CYS A 46 10.56 -6.45 -4.31
C CYS A 46 9.31 -6.25 -5.18
N LEU A 47 8.13 -6.07 -4.61
CA LEU A 47 6.89 -5.81 -5.34
C LEU A 47 6.93 -4.50 -6.13
N MET A 48 7.67 -3.50 -5.67
CA MET A 48 7.85 -2.22 -6.39
C MET A 48 9.04 -2.20 -7.34
N GLY A 49 9.85 -3.29 -7.42
CA GLY A 49 11.05 -3.35 -8.26
C GLY A 49 12.19 -2.45 -7.78
N LEU A 50 12.13 -1.96 -6.55
CA LEU A 50 13.20 -1.23 -5.88
C LEU A 50 14.33 -2.16 -5.44
N LEU A 51 13.99 -3.43 -5.23
CA LEU A 51 14.91 -4.49 -4.89
C LEU A 51 14.60 -5.69 -5.83
N PRO A 52 15.57 -6.17 -6.62
CA PRO A 52 15.33 -7.33 -7.49
C PRO A 52 15.16 -8.59 -6.66
N ALA A 53 14.08 -9.35 -6.93
CA ALA A 53 13.92 -10.68 -6.35
C ALA A 53 15.05 -11.60 -6.83
N LYS A 54 15.55 -12.48 -5.97
CA LYS A 54 16.58 -13.44 -6.32
C LYS A 54 16.02 -14.69 -7.00
N GLU A 55 14.86 -15.13 -6.53
CA GLU A 55 14.13 -16.29 -7.07
C GLU A 55 12.63 -16.02 -6.95
N GLY A 56 11.83 -16.77 -7.68
CA GLY A 56 10.38 -16.65 -7.70
C GLY A 56 9.87 -15.71 -8.78
N ALA A 57 8.57 -15.49 -8.79
CA ALA A 57 7.88 -14.71 -9.79
C ALA A 57 6.85 -13.74 -9.18
N VAL A 58 6.68 -12.60 -9.83
CA VAL A 58 5.61 -11.65 -9.54
C VAL A 58 4.87 -11.39 -10.85
N ASN A 59 3.56 -11.67 -10.84
CA ASN A 59 2.66 -11.42 -11.97
C ASN A 59 1.59 -10.42 -11.56
N TRP A 60 1.31 -9.47 -12.44
CA TRP A 60 0.22 -8.52 -12.29
C TRP A 60 -0.70 -8.59 -13.51
N GLU A 61 -1.99 -8.92 -13.29
CA GLU A 61 -3.00 -9.03 -14.34
C GLU A 61 -2.60 -9.99 -15.48
N GLY A 62 -1.96 -11.10 -15.14
CA GLY A 62 -1.46 -12.08 -16.10
C GLY A 62 -0.14 -11.70 -16.78
N GLN A 63 0.41 -10.53 -16.51
CA GLN A 63 1.69 -10.10 -17.04
C GLN A 63 2.81 -10.36 -16.02
N PRO A 64 3.92 -11.03 -16.40
CA PRO A 64 5.08 -11.16 -15.56
C PRO A 64 5.77 -9.79 -15.39
N ILE A 65 5.87 -9.34 -14.13
CA ILE A 65 6.47 -8.04 -13.79
C ILE A 65 7.74 -8.18 -12.92
N THR A 66 8.23 -9.38 -12.70
CA THR A 66 9.37 -9.66 -11.82
C THR A 66 10.58 -8.77 -12.13
N THR A 67 10.89 -8.59 -13.41
CA THR A 67 12.04 -7.80 -13.89
C THR A 67 11.71 -6.33 -14.18
N PHE A 68 10.45 -5.92 -14.00
CA PHE A 68 10.05 -4.53 -14.27
C PHE A 68 10.72 -3.58 -13.29
N LYS A 69 11.23 -2.47 -13.83
CA LYS A 69 11.73 -1.33 -13.05
C LYS A 69 10.57 -0.59 -12.36
N PRO A 70 10.79 0.19 -11.29
CA PRO A 70 9.73 0.88 -10.56
C PRO A 70 8.77 1.69 -11.44
N HIS A 71 9.29 2.49 -12.38
CA HIS A 71 8.44 3.28 -13.27
C HIS A 71 7.54 2.43 -14.18
N GLN A 72 8.03 1.25 -14.63
CA GLN A 72 7.22 0.34 -15.44
C GLN A 72 6.06 -0.26 -14.62
N ARG A 73 6.26 -0.52 -13.32
CA ARG A 73 5.19 -0.97 -12.40
C ARG A 73 4.15 0.12 -12.17
N VAL A 74 4.59 1.37 -12.04
CA VAL A 74 3.67 2.53 -11.97
C VAL A 74 2.86 2.64 -13.26
N HIS A 75 3.48 2.49 -14.43
CA HIS A 75 2.77 2.47 -15.72
C HIS A 75 1.80 1.29 -15.85
N ALA A 76 2.11 0.14 -15.24
CA ALA A 76 1.21 -1.00 -15.15
C ALA A 76 0.04 -0.81 -14.16
N GLY A 77 -0.07 0.35 -13.51
CA GLY A 77 -1.16 0.70 -12.61
C GLY A 77 -0.95 0.29 -11.16
N ILE A 78 0.30 0.14 -10.71
CA ILE A 78 0.65 -0.15 -9.31
C ILE A 78 1.07 1.15 -8.64
N ALA A 79 0.44 1.50 -7.51
CA ALA A 79 0.84 2.62 -6.68
C ALA A 79 1.25 2.16 -5.28
N TYR A 80 2.17 2.88 -4.68
CA TYR A 80 2.75 2.56 -3.39
C TYR A 80 2.81 3.79 -2.49
N VAL A 81 2.34 3.66 -1.28
CA VAL A 81 2.49 4.63 -0.20
C VAL A 81 3.44 4.01 0.83
N PRO A 82 4.70 4.44 0.90
CA PRO A 82 5.69 3.88 1.82
C PRO A 82 5.44 4.32 3.26
N GLN A 83 5.99 3.55 4.20
CA GLN A 83 6.16 3.98 5.58
C GLN A 83 6.89 5.33 5.63
N GLY A 84 6.44 6.25 6.47
CA GLY A 84 7.02 7.61 6.53
C GLY A 84 6.49 8.59 5.47
N ARG A 85 5.50 8.17 4.63
CA ARG A 85 4.69 9.02 3.73
C ARG A 85 5.44 9.55 2.50
N GLU A 86 6.72 9.91 2.63
CA GLU A 86 7.60 10.42 1.56
C GLU A 86 6.94 11.52 0.70
N ILE A 87 6.28 12.49 1.35
CA ILE A 87 5.73 13.66 0.66
C ILE A 87 6.84 14.64 0.30
N PHE A 88 6.62 15.45 -0.72
CA PHE A 88 7.52 16.55 -1.07
C PHE A 88 7.21 17.78 -0.18
N GLY A 89 7.91 17.89 0.95
CA GLY A 89 7.61 18.89 1.98
C GLY A 89 7.70 20.35 1.51
N ARG A 90 8.50 20.66 0.48
CA ARG A 90 8.65 22.01 -0.09
C ARG A 90 7.58 22.35 -1.12
N LEU A 91 6.94 21.35 -1.72
CA LEU A 91 5.84 21.51 -2.66
C LEU A 91 4.53 21.74 -1.91
N THR A 92 3.60 22.46 -2.53
CA THR A 92 2.23 22.60 -2.04
C THR A 92 1.48 21.26 -2.08
N VAL A 93 0.33 21.17 -1.43
CA VAL A 93 -0.57 20.02 -1.50
C VAL A 93 -0.95 19.73 -2.96
N GLU A 94 -1.34 20.75 -3.71
CA GLU A 94 -1.69 20.60 -5.14
C GLU A 94 -0.53 20.07 -5.97
N GLU A 95 0.66 20.64 -5.81
CA GLU A 95 1.86 20.20 -6.52
C GLU A 95 2.23 18.75 -6.18
N ASN A 96 2.12 18.36 -4.90
CA ASN A 96 2.29 16.96 -4.49
C ASN A 96 1.32 16.03 -5.21
N LEU A 97 0.04 16.41 -5.30
CA LEU A 97 -0.98 15.61 -5.98
C LEU A 97 -0.72 15.53 -7.49
N LEU A 98 -0.30 16.64 -8.11
CA LEU A 98 0.08 16.68 -9.53
C LEU A 98 1.26 15.76 -9.85
N MET A 99 2.22 15.57 -8.92
CA MET A 99 3.30 14.60 -9.09
C MET A 99 2.77 13.17 -9.28
N GLY A 100 1.62 12.82 -8.69
CA GLY A 100 0.96 11.54 -8.89
C GLY A 100 0.45 11.31 -10.33
N LEU A 101 0.29 12.37 -11.11
CA LEU A 101 -0.15 12.31 -12.51
C LEU A 101 0.98 12.11 -13.51
N SER A 102 2.23 11.99 -13.06
CA SER A 102 3.44 11.92 -13.91
C SER A 102 3.41 10.77 -14.94
N ARG A 103 2.58 9.74 -14.74
CA ARG A 103 2.41 8.64 -15.69
C ARG A 103 1.55 8.99 -16.91
N PHE A 104 0.77 10.08 -16.84
CA PHE A 104 -0.13 10.49 -17.92
C PHE A 104 0.52 11.54 -18.82
N PRO A 105 0.34 11.46 -20.15
CA PRO A 105 0.91 12.44 -21.06
C PRO A 105 0.03 13.69 -21.18
N GLY A 106 0.66 14.84 -21.46
CA GLY A 106 0.00 16.06 -21.96
C GLY A 106 -1.07 16.65 -21.04
N SER A 107 -2.28 16.79 -21.55
CA SER A 107 -3.38 17.50 -20.87
C SER A 107 -3.98 16.75 -19.68
N GLU A 108 -3.85 15.43 -19.64
CA GLU A 108 -4.37 14.61 -18.55
C GLU A 108 -3.62 14.79 -17.23
N ALA A 109 -2.40 15.33 -17.29
CA ALA A 109 -1.54 15.60 -16.12
C ALA A 109 -1.69 17.03 -15.56
N LYS A 110 -2.67 17.82 -16.02
CA LYS A 110 -2.76 19.26 -15.69
C LYS A 110 -3.59 19.56 -14.44
N GLU A 111 -4.54 18.70 -14.09
CA GLU A 111 -5.47 18.96 -12.99
C GLU A 111 -5.60 17.75 -12.08
N VAL A 112 -5.62 18.03 -10.78
CA VAL A 112 -5.88 17.00 -9.77
C VAL A 112 -7.31 16.49 -9.93
N PRO A 113 -7.53 15.17 -10.06
CA PRO A 113 -8.88 14.62 -10.17
C PRO A 113 -9.76 15.00 -8.97
N SER A 114 -10.99 15.44 -9.21
CA SER A 114 -11.91 15.94 -8.16
C SER A 114 -12.17 14.90 -7.06
N PHE A 115 -12.24 13.62 -7.43
CA PHE A 115 -12.49 12.53 -6.49
C PHE A 115 -11.45 12.46 -5.35
N ILE A 116 -10.22 12.97 -5.56
CA ILE A 116 -9.21 13.03 -4.49
C ILE A 116 -9.66 13.97 -3.37
N TYR A 117 -10.21 15.12 -3.74
CA TYR A 117 -10.73 16.09 -2.77
C TYR A 117 -12.07 15.66 -2.15
N GLU A 118 -12.84 14.82 -2.84
CA GLU A 118 -14.04 14.16 -2.29
C GLU A 118 -13.68 13.11 -1.24
N LEU A 119 -12.55 12.38 -1.44
CA LEU A 119 -12.03 11.42 -0.48
C LEU A 119 -11.36 12.11 0.73
N PHE A 120 -10.66 13.21 0.48
CA PHE A 120 -9.88 13.95 1.47
C PHE A 120 -10.16 15.46 1.39
N PRO A 121 -11.32 15.93 1.93
CA PRO A 121 -11.71 17.35 1.83
C PRO A 121 -10.69 18.33 2.41
N VAL A 122 -9.93 17.90 3.42
CA VAL A 122 -8.87 18.72 4.03
C VAL A 122 -7.78 19.09 3.02
N LEU A 123 -7.51 18.25 2.02
CA LEU A 123 -6.51 18.56 1.00
C LEU A 123 -6.95 19.72 0.09
N LEU A 124 -8.25 19.85 -0.16
CA LEU A 124 -8.78 21.01 -0.89
C LEU A 124 -8.63 22.30 -0.06
N GLN A 125 -8.95 22.24 1.23
CA GLN A 125 -8.82 23.38 2.14
C GLN A 125 -7.37 23.83 2.28
N MET A 126 -6.42 22.90 2.21
CA MET A 126 -4.98 23.14 2.36
C MET A 126 -4.23 23.20 1.01
N LYS A 127 -4.96 23.33 -0.12
CA LYS A 127 -4.44 23.17 -1.48
C LYS A 127 -3.14 23.93 -1.76
N GLN A 128 -3.03 25.17 -1.28
CA GLN A 128 -1.88 26.04 -1.47
C GLN A 128 -0.84 25.97 -0.35
N ARG A 129 -1.08 25.15 0.69
CA ARG A 129 -0.16 24.97 1.80
C ARG A 129 0.97 24.02 1.43
N ARG A 130 2.18 24.25 1.96
CA ARG A 130 3.30 23.32 1.76
C ARG A 130 3.03 22.00 2.48
N GLY A 131 3.39 20.90 1.86
CA GLY A 131 3.23 19.56 2.44
C GLY A 131 3.93 19.41 3.79
N GLY A 132 5.09 20.03 3.96
CA GLY A 132 5.84 20.01 5.22
C GLY A 132 5.16 20.72 6.40
N ASP A 133 4.21 21.63 6.13
CA ASP A 133 3.47 22.38 7.15
C ASP A 133 2.18 21.68 7.60
N LEU A 134 1.89 20.49 7.03
CA LEU A 134 0.73 19.68 7.37
C LEU A 134 1.00 18.85 8.64
N SER A 135 -0.07 18.53 9.39
CA SER A 135 0.01 17.52 10.45
C SER A 135 0.34 16.13 9.88
N GLY A 136 0.84 15.23 10.73
CA GLY A 136 1.17 13.87 10.30
C GLY A 136 0.00 13.14 9.62
N GLY A 137 -1.22 13.28 10.13
CA GLY A 137 -2.40 12.70 9.50
C GLY A 137 -2.75 13.31 8.16
N GLN A 138 -2.63 14.64 8.01
CA GLN A 138 -2.84 15.34 6.74
C GLN A 138 -1.77 14.96 5.70
N GLN A 139 -0.52 14.77 6.14
CA GLN A 139 0.55 14.27 5.27
C GLN A 139 0.26 12.85 4.77
N GLN A 140 -0.32 11.98 5.63
CA GLN A 140 -0.72 10.63 5.23
C GLN A 140 -1.85 10.67 4.20
N GLN A 141 -2.87 11.49 4.43
CA GLN A 141 -3.94 11.70 3.45
C GLN A 141 -3.40 12.24 2.13
N LEU A 142 -2.42 13.17 2.17
CA LEU A 142 -1.75 13.68 0.98
C LEU A 142 -0.96 12.58 0.24
N ALA A 143 -0.23 11.72 0.96
CA ALA A 143 0.51 10.61 0.36
C ALA A 143 -0.42 9.61 -0.33
N ILE A 144 -1.54 9.25 0.31
CA ILE A 144 -2.57 8.38 -0.27
C ILE A 144 -3.23 9.07 -1.48
N GLY A 145 -3.61 10.35 -1.35
CA GLY A 145 -4.19 11.13 -2.44
C GLY A 145 -3.28 11.22 -3.65
N ARG A 146 -1.97 11.44 -3.45
CA ARG A 146 -0.96 11.44 -4.51
C ARG A 146 -0.86 10.08 -5.20
N ALA A 147 -0.87 8.99 -4.46
CA ALA A 147 -0.87 7.64 -5.02
C ALA A 147 -2.14 7.39 -5.86
N LEU A 148 -3.32 7.76 -5.33
CA LEU A 148 -4.60 7.62 -6.02
C LEU A 148 -4.73 8.50 -7.26
N ALA A 149 -4.05 9.66 -7.31
CA ALA A 149 -4.02 10.51 -8.50
C ALA A 149 -3.48 9.76 -9.73
N SER A 150 -2.58 8.79 -9.55
CA SER A 150 -2.12 7.92 -10.64
C SER A 150 -3.19 6.95 -11.17
N ARG A 151 -4.42 6.94 -10.61
CA ARG A 151 -5.51 6.01 -10.95
C ARG A 151 -5.04 4.55 -10.95
N PRO A 152 -4.52 4.05 -9.82
CA PRO A 152 -3.95 2.71 -9.76
C PRO A 152 -5.04 1.64 -9.80
N ARG A 153 -4.67 0.44 -10.23
CA ARG A 153 -5.46 -0.79 -10.10
C ARG A 153 -4.98 -1.68 -8.96
N LEU A 154 -3.74 -1.45 -8.48
CA LEU A 154 -3.22 -1.99 -7.24
C LEU A 154 -2.68 -0.83 -6.39
N LEU A 155 -3.23 -0.69 -5.19
CA LEU A 155 -2.74 0.25 -4.18
C LEU A 155 -2.06 -0.53 -3.05
N ILE A 156 -0.80 -0.22 -2.80
CA ILE A 156 -0.02 -0.80 -1.71
C ILE A 156 0.17 0.29 -0.64
N LEU A 157 -0.25 0.00 0.60
CA LEU A 157 -0.13 0.88 1.75
C LEU A 157 0.75 0.23 2.81
N ASP A 158 1.86 0.88 3.16
CA ASP A 158 2.83 0.40 4.14
C ASP A 158 2.67 1.14 5.47
N GLU A 159 2.11 0.47 6.46
CA GLU A 159 1.83 0.97 7.82
C GLU A 159 1.19 2.38 7.83
N PRO A 160 0.04 2.57 7.14
CA PRO A 160 -0.56 3.88 6.98
C PRO A 160 -1.08 4.51 8.27
N THR A 161 -1.14 3.75 9.36
CA THR A 161 -1.63 4.21 10.68
C THR A 161 -0.53 4.73 11.58
N GLU A 162 0.76 4.52 11.22
CA GLU A 162 1.88 4.84 12.09
C GLU A 162 1.99 6.35 12.41
N GLY A 163 2.04 6.67 13.71
CA GLY A 163 2.21 8.04 14.19
C GLY A 163 1.06 8.98 13.85
N ILE A 164 -0.17 8.45 13.72
CA ILE A 164 -1.37 9.20 13.33
C ILE A 164 -2.40 9.16 14.45
N GLN A 165 -3.17 10.25 14.57
CA GLN A 165 -4.27 10.34 15.54
C GLN A 165 -5.42 9.40 15.19
N PRO A 166 -6.11 8.82 16.19
CA PRO A 166 -7.20 7.84 15.97
C PRO A 166 -8.33 8.33 15.07
N SER A 167 -8.66 9.63 15.10
CA SER A 167 -9.70 10.21 14.23
C SER A 167 -9.32 10.11 12.74
N VAL A 168 -8.05 10.40 12.41
CA VAL A 168 -7.56 10.34 11.03
C VAL A 168 -7.39 8.87 10.57
N ILE A 169 -7.01 7.96 11.48
CA ILE A 169 -6.99 6.51 11.18
C ILE A 169 -8.38 6.04 10.72
N LYS A 170 -9.45 6.45 11.42
CA LYS A 170 -10.84 6.13 11.03
C LYS A 170 -11.20 6.68 9.66
N GLU A 171 -10.80 7.93 9.36
CA GLU A 171 -11.03 8.54 8.05
C GLU A 171 -10.32 7.76 6.93
N ILE A 172 -9.05 7.38 7.15
CA ILE A 172 -8.27 6.56 6.19
C ILE A 172 -8.94 5.19 6.01
N GLY A 173 -9.38 4.54 7.09
CA GLY A 173 -10.10 3.27 7.03
C GLY A 173 -11.39 3.37 6.20
N ALA A 174 -12.18 4.43 6.40
CA ALA A 174 -13.38 4.68 5.61
C ALA A 174 -13.06 4.88 4.11
N VAL A 175 -11.97 5.57 3.79
CA VAL A 175 -11.52 5.73 2.40
C VAL A 175 -11.12 4.38 1.81
N ILE A 176 -10.36 3.55 2.52
CA ILE A 176 -9.94 2.21 2.05
C ILE A 176 -11.19 1.34 1.76
N LYS A 177 -12.18 1.31 2.68
CA LYS A 177 -13.46 0.60 2.46
C LYS A 177 -14.19 1.11 1.22
N LYS A 178 -14.27 2.43 1.04
CA LYS A 178 -14.91 3.05 -0.13
C LYS A 178 -14.22 2.68 -1.44
N LEU A 179 -12.88 2.63 -1.44
CA LEU A 179 -12.09 2.24 -2.61
C LEU A 179 -12.28 0.75 -2.95
N ALA A 180 -12.25 -0.14 -1.96
CA ALA A 180 -12.48 -1.57 -2.15
C ALA A 180 -13.90 -1.84 -2.69
N ALA A 181 -14.91 -1.17 -2.12
CA ALA A 181 -16.31 -1.31 -2.55
C ALA A 181 -16.59 -0.91 -4.01
N ARG A 182 -15.68 -0.14 -4.65
CA ARG A 182 -15.77 0.17 -6.09
C ARG A 182 -15.53 -1.07 -6.97
N GLY A 183 -14.81 -2.07 -6.45
CA GLY A 183 -14.55 -3.33 -7.14
C GLY A 183 -13.55 -3.25 -8.31
N ASP A 184 -12.91 -2.11 -8.53
CA ASP A 184 -11.99 -1.85 -9.67
C ASP A 184 -10.51 -1.81 -9.28
N MET A 185 -10.21 -1.93 -7.97
CA MET A 185 -8.87 -1.82 -7.41
C MET A 185 -8.57 -2.98 -6.45
N ALA A 186 -7.35 -3.52 -6.51
CA ALA A 186 -6.79 -4.38 -5.49
C ALA A 186 -6.09 -3.52 -4.42
N ILE A 187 -6.22 -3.87 -3.15
CA ILE A 187 -5.54 -3.14 -2.06
C ILE A 187 -4.72 -4.14 -1.25
N LEU A 188 -3.40 -3.89 -1.17
CA LEU A 188 -2.50 -4.59 -0.26
C LEU A 188 -2.19 -3.65 0.90
N LEU A 189 -2.78 -3.91 2.05
CA LEU A 189 -2.57 -3.17 3.29
C LEU A 189 -1.56 -3.93 4.15
N VAL A 190 -0.40 -3.33 4.39
CA VAL A 190 0.64 -3.90 5.26
C VAL A 190 0.56 -3.20 6.61
N GLU A 191 0.37 -3.96 7.66
CA GLU A 191 0.11 -3.42 9.00
C GLU A 191 0.70 -4.31 10.12
N GLN A 192 0.91 -3.69 11.27
CA GLN A 192 1.12 -4.37 12.53
C GLN A 192 -0.02 -4.11 13.52
N PHE A 193 -0.85 -3.11 13.27
CA PHE A 193 -2.00 -2.76 14.09
C PHE A 193 -3.19 -3.66 13.74
N TYR A 194 -3.35 -4.73 14.54
CA TYR A 194 -4.34 -5.78 14.31
C TYR A 194 -5.77 -5.26 14.16
N ASP A 195 -6.23 -4.39 15.09
CA ASP A 195 -7.63 -3.95 15.10
C ASP A 195 -8.00 -3.20 13.82
N PHE A 196 -7.11 -2.36 13.30
CA PHE A 196 -7.31 -1.66 12.03
C PHE A 196 -7.34 -2.62 10.84
N ALA A 197 -6.44 -3.60 10.81
CA ALA A 197 -6.43 -4.61 9.75
C ALA A 197 -7.68 -5.49 9.79
N ALA A 198 -8.09 -5.95 10.97
CA ALA A 198 -9.26 -6.80 11.16
C ALA A 198 -10.58 -6.11 10.75
N GLU A 199 -10.64 -4.77 10.90
CA GLU A 199 -11.79 -3.98 10.46
C GLU A 199 -11.91 -3.89 8.92
N LEU A 200 -10.81 -4.04 8.20
CA LEU A 200 -10.72 -3.77 6.76
C LEU A 200 -10.52 -5.02 5.90
N ALA A 201 -9.96 -6.08 6.46
CA ALA A 201 -9.50 -7.24 5.71
C ALA A 201 -10.65 -8.06 5.10
N ASP A 202 -10.64 -8.26 3.79
CA ASP A 202 -11.35 -9.35 3.11
C ASP A 202 -10.53 -10.65 3.16
N GLN A 203 -9.20 -10.49 3.06
CA GLN A 203 -8.20 -11.55 3.18
C GLN A 203 -7.10 -11.12 4.13
N TYR A 204 -6.51 -12.06 4.86
CA TYR A 204 -5.34 -11.78 5.68
C TYR A 204 -4.19 -12.75 5.37
N LEU A 205 -2.98 -12.26 5.58
CA LEU A 205 -1.72 -12.98 5.51
C LEU A 205 -0.93 -12.64 6.77
N VAL A 206 -0.41 -13.62 7.49
CA VAL A 206 0.49 -13.39 8.63
C VAL A 206 1.90 -13.76 8.21
N MET A 207 2.79 -12.78 8.29
CA MET A 207 4.20 -12.95 7.96
C MET A 207 5.05 -13.07 9.22
N SER A 208 5.88 -14.10 9.28
CA SER A 208 6.85 -14.32 10.35
C SER A 208 8.15 -14.86 9.75
N ARG A 209 9.29 -14.31 10.17
CA ARG A 209 10.64 -14.75 9.77
C ARG A 209 10.83 -14.97 8.26
N GLY A 210 10.19 -14.12 7.46
CA GLY A 210 10.30 -14.19 5.99
C GLY A 210 9.38 -15.18 5.31
N GLU A 211 8.42 -15.76 6.02
CA GLU A 211 7.44 -16.74 5.50
C GLU A 211 6.01 -16.29 5.79
N ILE A 212 5.05 -16.71 4.96
CA ILE A 212 3.63 -16.62 5.30
C ILE A 212 3.30 -17.84 6.16
N VAL A 213 3.03 -17.61 7.45
CA VAL A 213 2.76 -18.70 8.42
C VAL A 213 1.28 -19.01 8.56
N GLN A 214 0.41 -18.08 8.19
CA GLN A 214 -1.04 -18.26 8.20
C GLN A 214 -1.68 -17.32 7.17
N GLN A 215 -2.79 -17.76 6.58
CA GLN A 215 -3.61 -16.94 5.69
C GLN A 215 -5.06 -17.42 5.68
N GLY A 216 -5.99 -16.51 5.41
CA GLY A 216 -7.41 -16.83 5.41
C GLY A 216 -8.31 -15.64 5.08
N ARG A 217 -9.61 -15.83 5.32
CA ARG A 217 -10.61 -14.77 5.16
C ARG A 217 -10.58 -13.84 6.37
N GLY A 218 -10.74 -12.54 6.12
CA GLY A 218 -10.72 -11.50 7.16
C GLY A 218 -11.73 -11.76 8.29
N GLU A 219 -12.92 -12.24 7.95
CA GLU A 219 -13.97 -12.58 8.91
C GLU A 219 -13.57 -13.65 9.94
N ASN A 220 -12.58 -14.48 9.62
CA ASN A 220 -12.10 -15.56 10.48
C ASN A 220 -10.92 -15.18 11.38
N MET A 221 -10.35 -13.98 11.24
CA MET A 221 -9.11 -13.58 11.93
C MET A 221 -9.16 -13.76 13.44
N GLU A 222 -10.29 -13.43 14.07
CA GLU A 222 -10.45 -13.57 15.53
C GLU A 222 -10.53 -15.04 15.94
N ALA A 223 -11.37 -15.83 15.25
CA ALA A 223 -11.57 -17.26 15.52
C ALA A 223 -10.28 -18.08 15.28
N GLU A 224 -9.46 -17.66 14.34
CA GLU A 224 -8.20 -18.31 13.98
C GLU A 224 -7.01 -17.81 14.81
N GLY A 225 -7.25 -16.96 15.82
CA GLY A 225 -6.24 -16.52 16.78
C GLY A 225 -5.13 -15.62 16.19
N VAL A 226 -5.39 -14.97 15.07
CA VAL A 226 -4.41 -14.13 14.34
C VAL A 226 -3.82 -13.03 15.23
N ARG A 227 -4.62 -12.47 16.15
CA ARG A 227 -4.15 -11.46 17.12
C ARG A 227 -2.92 -11.93 17.88
N GLY A 228 -2.91 -13.17 18.36
CA GLY A 228 -1.79 -13.73 19.12
C GLY A 228 -0.50 -13.93 18.32
N LEU A 229 -0.58 -13.99 16.99
CA LEU A 229 0.59 -14.10 16.11
C LEU A 229 1.23 -12.73 15.83
N VAL A 230 0.47 -11.66 15.94
CA VAL A 230 0.90 -10.29 15.58
C VAL A 230 1.25 -9.47 16.83
N THR A 231 0.47 -9.60 17.91
CA THR A 231 0.72 -8.96 19.21
C THR A 231 1.57 -9.85 20.11
N ILE A 232 2.42 -9.26 20.91
CA ILE A 232 3.12 -9.94 22.03
C ILE A 232 2.38 -9.62 23.27
#